data_545fb687007c7dff2696c00ecd824f4a
#
_entry.id   545fb687007c7dff2696c00ecd824f4a
#
_cell.length_a   1.000
_cell.length_b   1.000
_cell.length_c   1.000
_cell.angle_alpha   90.00
_cell.angle_beta   90.00
_cell.angle_gamma   90.00
#
_symmetry.space_group_name_H-M   'P 1'
#
loop_
_entity.id
_entity.type
_entity.pdbx_description
1 polymer ?
#
loop_
_entity_poly.entity_id
_entity_poly.type
_entity_poly.pdbx_seq_one_letter_code
_entity_poly.pdbx_strand_id
1 'polypeptide(L)'
;MTETTPFVRPDVALFLQFLNAAPGPKFWEVPAAEARAITSAMRDVADAPVGELAVIRDIDIPGPAGTIPARVYDRRADRGPGPVMVFYHGGGFVIGSLYSYEPYCAEVARLLDLPVISIDYRLSPEHPFPAPAEDCEAATRWIASSPAELGLNVTGLITSGDSAGGNLTIVTSMALRDKPAAVPILVQFPIYPVVTLDPDWPSMRAFSSGYLLTEEGMAYFGEGHAAVPGDYRSEPLNFPQEGMPPSLVTTASLDPLRDQGLAYVEKLKQAGVKVQHISADGNIHGHINIRQAIPSVQADVEGYINALKIMLAEVSPAA
;
A
#
# COMPACT_ATOMS: atom_id res chain seq x y z
N MET A 1 5.09 23.99 -26.17
CA MET A 1 4.10 23.95 -25.09
C MET A 1 4.78 24.50 -23.88
N THR A 2 4.28 25.58 -23.26
CA THR A 2 4.83 26.13 -22.02
C THR A 2 4.64 25.07 -20.93
N GLU A 3 5.74 24.50 -20.43
CA GLU A 3 5.70 23.66 -19.23
C GLU A 3 5.13 24.50 -18.09
N THR A 4 3.89 24.20 -17.71
CA THR A 4 3.33 24.78 -16.50
C THR A 4 4.02 24.13 -15.31
N THR A 5 4.69 24.91 -14.48
CA THR A 5 5.28 24.43 -13.22
C THR A 5 4.19 23.67 -12.43
N PRO A 6 4.44 22.43 -12.02
CA PRO A 6 3.44 21.66 -11.27
C PRO A 6 3.12 22.34 -9.94
N PHE A 7 1.86 22.24 -9.51
CA PHE A 7 1.47 22.68 -8.18
C PHE A 7 2.13 21.78 -7.12
N VAL A 8 2.79 22.38 -6.15
CA VAL A 8 3.41 21.73 -5.00
C VAL A 8 2.84 22.39 -3.74
N ARG A 9 2.35 21.61 -2.79
CA ARG A 9 1.89 22.16 -1.51
C ARG A 9 3.07 22.80 -0.75
N PRO A 10 2.85 23.88 0.02
CA PRO A 10 3.94 24.58 0.72
C PRO A 10 4.74 23.67 1.67
N ASP A 11 4.08 22.80 2.43
CA ASP A 11 4.73 21.86 3.34
C ASP A 11 5.45 20.71 2.60
N VAL A 12 4.92 20.27 1.46
CA VAL A 12 5.61 19.34 0.56
C VAL A 12 6.88 19.96 0.00
N ALA A 13 6.82 21.22 -0.45
CA ALA A 13 7.99 21.94 -0.96
C ALA A 13 9.09 22.06 0.09
N LEU A 14 8.71 22.38 1.34
CA LEU A 14 9.66 22.47 2.46
C LEU A 14 10.30 21.11 2.78
N PHE A 15 9.52 20.04 2.81
CA PHE A 15 10.01 18.68 3.01
C PHE A 15 11.00 18.29 1.90
N LEU A 16 10.66 18.52 0.63
CA LEU A 16 11.52 18.19 -0.50
C LEU A 16 12.83 18.98 -0.47
N GLN A 17 12.80 20.26 -0.08
CA GLN A 17 14.01 21.06 0.10
C GLN A 17 14.92 20.44 1.16
N PHE A 18 14.37 20.02 2.30
CA PHE A 18 15.12 19.35 3.37
C PHE A 18 15.69 18.01 2.90
N LEU A 19 14.84 17.16 2.29
CA LEU A 19 15.21 15.83 1.82
C LEU A 19 16.35 15.87 0.79
N ASN A 20 16.24 16.77 -0.19
CA ASN A 20 17.22 16.90 -1.27
C ASN A 20 18.55 17.50 -0.81
N ALA A 21 18.55 18.25 0.31
CA ALA A 21 19.75 18.80 0.93
C ALA A 21 20.37 17.87 1.99
N ALA A 22 19.67 16.79 2.39
CA ALA A 22 20.13 15.92 3.46
C ALA A 22 21.45 15.21 3.10
N PRO A 23 22.49 15.30 3.98
CA PRO A 23 23.76 14.61 3.75
C PRO A 23 23.62 13.11 4.04
N GLY A 24 24.60 12.33 3.55
CA GLY A 24 24.72 10.89 3.78
C GLY A 24 24.30 10.05 2.59
N PRO A 25 24.51 8.74 2.68
CA PRO A 25 24.18 7.81 1.60
C PRO A 25 22.66 7.73 1.41
N LYS A 26 22.26 7.59 0.16
CA LYS A 26 20.88 7.29 -0.18
C LYS A 26 20.63 5.78 0.03
N PHE A 27 19.38 5.39 0.29
CA PHE A 27 19.06 3.98 0.58
C PHE A 27 19.45 3.04 -0.57
N TRP A 28 19.49 3.52 -1.80
CA TRP A 28 19.91 2.74 -2.98
C TRP A 28 21.43 2.65 -3.19
N GLU A 29 22.23 3.32 -2.37
CA GLU A 29 23.69 3.25 -2.40
C GLU A 29 24.26 2.23 -1.41
N VAL A 30 23.40 1.56 -0.65
CA VAL A 30 23.78 0.65 0.43
C VAL A 30 23.08 -0.71 0.31
N PRO A 31 23.60 -1.78 0.96
CA PRO A 31 22.93 -3.08 0.99
C PRO A 31 21.53 -3.02 1.61
N ALA A 32 20.64 -3.95 1.22
CA ALA A 32 19.24 -3.96 1.64
C ALA A 32 19.03 -3.88 3.16
N ALA A 33 19.85 -4.57 3.94
CA ALA A 33 19.76 -4.52 5.41
C ALA A 33 20.01 -3.11 5.97
N GLU A 34 20.97 -2.38 5.40
CA GLU A 34 21.27 -0.99 5.79
C GLU A 34 20.20 -0.04 5.25
N ALA A 35 19.71 -0.24 4.02
CA ALA A 35 18.59 0.51 3.46
C ALA A 35 17.33 0.41 4.34
N ARG A 36 17.02 -0.78 4.85
CA ARG A 36 15.92 -1.00 5.81
C ARG A 36 16.14 -0.23 7.12
N ALA A 37 17.36 -0.21 7.64
CA ALA A 37 17.66 0.53 8.86
C ALA A 37 17.50 2.05 8.66
N ILE A 38 18.03 2.59 7.55
CA ILE A 38 17.91 4.02 7.20
C ILE A 38 16.43 4.41 7.06
N THR A 39 15.65 3.65 6.30
CA THR A 39 14.23 3.96 6.04
C THR A 39 13.36 3.75 7.29
N SER A 40 13.65 2.77 8.12
CA SER A 40 12.96 2.57 9.41
C SER A 40 13.20 3.71 10.39
N ALA A 41 14.42 4.28 10.41
CA ALA A 41 14.74 5.41 11.28
C ALA A 41 13.96 6.70 10.91
N MET A 42 13.51 6.80 9.65
CA MET A 42 12.68 7.94 9.19
C MET A 42 11.30 7.98 9.86
N ARG A 43 10.76 6.82 10.28
CA ARG A 43 9.44 6.74 10.91
C ARG A 43 9.28 7.74 12.06
N ASP A 44 10.21 7.73 13.02
CA ASP A 44 10.07 8.49 14.28
C ASP A 44 10.21 10.01 14.08
N VAL A 45 10.74 10.44 12.95
CA VAL A 45 10.93 11.86 12.62
C VAL A 45 9.97 12.36 11.55
N ALA A 46 9.45 11.48 10.72
CA ALA A 46 8.64 11.88 9.57
C ALA A 46 7.15 11.55 9.70
N ASP A 47 6.77 10.48 10.42
CA ASP A 47 5.36 10.14 10.56
C ASP A 47 4.80 10.54 11.93
N ALA A 48 3.48 10.63 12.02
CA ALA A 48 2.76 10.94 13.24
C ALA A 48 2.93 9.81 14.29
N PRO A 49 2.82 10.10 15.59
CA PRO A 49 2.87 9.06 16.61
C PRO A 49 1.79 7.99 16.44
N VAL A 50 2.09 6.75 16.84
CA VAL A 50 1.14 5.61 16.79
C VAL A 50 -0.17 5.93 17.50
N GLY A 51 -0.11 6.62 18.65
CA GLY A 51 -1.27 6.90 19.48
C GLY A 51 -1.82 5.64 20.16
N GLU A 52 -2.89 5.79 20.94
CA GLU A 52 -3.50 4.71 21.70
C GLU A 52 -4.48 3.90 20.85
N LEU A 53 -4.44 2.59 21.00
CA LEU A 53 -5.42 1.62 20.51
C LEU A 53 -5.71 0.59 21.63
N ALA A 54 -6.89 -0.01 21.59
CA ALA A 54 -7.25 -1.07 22.53
C ALA A 54 -6.46 -2.36 22.26
N VAL A 55 -6.11 -2.60 20.97
CA VAL A 55 -5.32 -3.77 20.54
C VAL A 55 -4.20 -3.32 19.61
N ILE A 56 -2.97 -3.65 19.98
CA ILE A 56 -1.81 -3.76 19.09
C ILE A 56 -1.18 -5.10 19.45
N ARG A 57 -1.25 -6.08 18.54
CA ARG A 57 -0.88 -7.46 18.86
C ARG A 57 -0.22 -8.15 17.68
N ASP A 58 0.95 -8.71 17.91
CA ASP A 58 1.64 -9.55 16.93
C ASP A 58 1.01 -10.94 16.86
N ILE A 59 0.96 -11.47 15.65
CA ILE A 59 0.49 -12.82 15.34
C ILE A 59 1.41 -13.46 14.31
N ASP A 60 1.44 -14.79 14.34
CA ASP A 60 2.15 -15.61 13.39
C ASP A 60 1.17 -16.32 12.45
N ILE A 61 1.31 -16.09 11.14
CA ILE A 61 0.45 -16.66 10.11
C ILE A 61 1.21 -17.79 9.41
N PRO A 62 0.64 -18.99 9.24
CA PRO A 62 1.25 -20.03 8.41
C PRO A 62 1.38 -19.59 6.96
N GLY A 63 2.60 -19.54 6.44
CA GLY A 63 2.90 -19.15 5.07
C GLY A 63 3.50 -20.28 4.24
N PRO A 64 3.71 -20.06 2.92
CA PRO A 64 4.20 -21.08 1.99
C PRO A 64 5.65 -21.51 2.24
N ALA A 65 6.45 -20.67 2.90
CA ALA A 65 7.86 -20.94 3.19
C ALA A 65 8.20 -20.84 4.67
N GLY A 66 7.21 -20.84 5.54
CA GLY A 66 7.37 -20.69 6.99
C GLY A 66 6.34 -19.73 7.57
N THR A 67 6.65 -19.18 8.73
CA THR A 67 5.77 -18.22 9.40
C THR A 67 5.87 -16.84 8.75
N ILE A 68 4.72 -16.20 8.54
CA ILE A 68 4.61 -14.80 8.12
C ILE A 68 4.20 -13.99 9.35
N PRO A 69 5.06 -13.10 9.89
CA PRO A 69 4.69 -12.22 10.95
C PRO A 69 3.60 -11.24 10.50
N ALA A 70 2.69 -10.90 11.40
CA ALA A 70 1.68 -9.89 11.14
C ALA A 70 1.31 -9.16 12.44
N ARG A 71 0.73 -7.97 12.33
CA ARG A 71 0.29 -7.17 13.47
C ARG A 71 -1.14 -6.72 13.30
N VAL A 72 -1.94 -6.97 14.34
CA VAL A 72 -3.34 -6.56 14.43
C VAL A 72 -3.44 -5.24 15.17
N TYR A 73 -4.13 -4.27 14.58
CA TYR A 73 -4.48 -2.98 15.16
C TYR A 73 -5.99 -2.88 15.26
N ASP A 74 -6.52 -2.59 16.46
CA ASP A 74 -7.94 -2.38 16.65
C ASP A 74 -8.20 -1.32 17.73
N ARG A 75 -9.11 -0.40 17.45
CA ARG A 75 -9.53 0.59 18.43
C ARG A 75 -10.46 0.02 19.52
N ARG A 76 -10.98 -1.20 19.33
CA ARG A 76 -11.87 -1.89 20.28
C ARG A 76 -11.22 -3.18 20.79
N ALA A 77 -11.36 -3.43 22.08
CA ALA A 77 -10.87 -4.68 22.71
C ALA A 77 -11.75 -5.88 22.32
N ASP A 78 -13.06 -5.64 22.17
CA ASP A 78 -14.05 -6.66 21.84
C ASP A 78 -14.73 -6.33 20.51
N ARG A 79 -14.80 -7.32 19.62
CA ARG A 79 -15.43 -7.23 18.31
C ARG A 79 -16.41 -8.38 18.07
N GLY A 80 -17.62 -8.04 17.60
CA GLY A 80 -18.49 -9.00 16.94
C GLY A 80 -17.98 -9.36 15.54
N PRO A 81 -18.69 -10.26 14.83
CA PRO A 81 -18.40 -10.57 13.44
C PRO A 81 -18.38 -9.30 12.57
N GLY A 82 -17.41 -9.19 11.68
CA GLY A 82 -17.29 -8.02 10.82
C GLY A 82 -16.15 -8.12 9.80
N PRO A 83 -16.05 -7.15 8.88
CA PRO A 83 -14.95 -7.09 7.95
C PRO A 83 -13.65 -6.66 8.62
N VAL A 84 -12.53 -7.01 7.99
CA VAL A 84 -11.17 -6.60 8.39
C VAL A 84 -10.41 -6.04 7.20
N MET A 85 -9.48 -5.12 7.45
CA MET A 85 -8.52 -4.69 6.45
C MET A 85 -7.24 -5.50 6.56
N VAL A 86 -6.77 -6.05 5.44
CA VAL A 86 -5.45 -6.65 5.30
C VAL A 86 -4.58 -5.65 4.58
N PHE A 87 -3.49 -5.23 5.23
CA PHE A 87 -2.60 -4.18 4.73
C PHE A 87 -1.23 -4.74 4.36
N TYR A 88 -0.76 -4.40 3.17
CA TYR A 88 0.56 -4.75 2.64
C TYR A 88 1.38 -3.46 2.49
N HIS A 89 2.49 -3.39 3.21
CA HIS A 89 3.30 -2.18 3.19
C HIS A 89 4.01 -1.96 1.85
N GLY A 90 4.34 -0.71 1.55
CA GLY A 90 5.19 -0.33 0.43
C GLY A 90 6.68 -0.56 0.69
N GLY A 91 7.51 0.00 -0.19
CA GLY A 91 8.97 -0.09 -0.07
C GLY A 91 9.62 -0.94 -1.15
N GLY A 92 9.04 -0.97 -2.36
CA GLY A 92 9.65 -1.61 -3.54
C GLY A 92 9.91 -3.10 -3.37
N PHE A 93 9.19 -3.78 -2.48
CA PHE A 93 9.41 -5.19 -2.08
C PHE A 93 10.75 -5.46 -1.39
N VAL A 94 11.56 -4.43 -1.12
CA VAL A 94 12.93 -4.53 -0.57
C VAL A 94 13.02 -3.93 0.84
N ILE A 95 12.31 -2.84 1.09
CA ILE A 95 12.28 -2.15 2.39
C ILE A 95 10.84 -2.15 2.94
N GLY A 96 10.65 -1.56 4.12
CA GLY A 96 9.38 -1.59 4.83
C GLY A 96 9.33 -2.69 5.90
N SER A 97 8.42 -2.55 6.86
CA SER A 97 8.21 -3.50 7.96
C SER A 97 6.95 -3.16 8.74
N LEU A 98 6.51 -4.04 9.63
CA LEU A 98 5.46 -3.74 10.63
C LEU A 98 5.78 -2.46 11.41
N TYR A 99 7.06 -2.26 11.77
CA TYR A 99 7.49 -1.11 12.54
C TYR A 99 7.32 0.20 11.76
N SER A 100 7.78 0.26 10.50
CA SER A 100 7.76 1.50 9.72
C SER A 100 6.34 1.94 9.33
N TYR A 101 5.37 1.02 9.28
CA TYR A 101 3.98 1.30 8.92
C TYR A 101 3.01 1.29 10.11
N GLU A 102 3.50 1.07 11.33
CA GLU A 102 2.67 1.04 12.54
C GLU A 102 1.85 2.32 12.74
N PRO A 103 2.41 3.55 12.60
CA PRO A 103 1.64 4.76 12.78
C PRO A 103 0.47 4.88 11.78
N TYR A 104 0.70 4.53 10.52
CA TYR A 104 -0.34 4.57 9.49
C TYR A 104 -1.43 3.53 9.75
N CYS A 105 -1.06 2.27 10.01
CA CYS A 105 -2.01 1.19 10.29
C CYS A 105 -2.86 1.49 11.54
N ALA A 106 -2.25 2.04 12.60
CA ALA A 106 -2.95 2.46 13.79
C ALA A 106 -3.96 3.58 13.51
N GLU A 107 -3.58 4.57 12.69
CA GLU A 107 -4.47 5.66 12.30
C GLU A 107 -5.64 5.16 11.45
N VAL A 108 -5.38 4.27 10.49
CA VAL A 108 -6.43 3.65 9.69
C VAL A 108 -7.41 2.88 10.57
N ALA A 109 -6.92 2.09 11.55
CA ALA A 109 -7.77 1.35 12.48
C ALA A 109 -8.66 2.28 13.32
N ARG A 110 -8.14 3.45 13.75
CA ARG A 110 -8.93 4.48 14.44
C ARG A 110 -9.99 5.11 13.56
N LEU A 111 -9.59 5.55 12.37
CA LEU A 111 -10.47 6.26 11.45
C LEU A 111 -11.55 5.34 10.88
N LEU A 112 -11.18 4.14 10.43
CA LEU A 112 -12.08 3.19 9.80
C LEU A 112 -13.02 2.50 10.79
N ASP A 113 -12.59 2.38 12.05
CA ASP A 113 -13.24 1.58 13.11
C ASP A 113 -13.39 0.09 12.73
N LEU A 114 -12.39 -0.45 12.06
CA LEU A 114 -12.25 -1.87 11.74
C LEU A 114 -10.85 -2.36 12.13
N PRO A 115 -10.68 -3.66 12.39
CA PRO A 115 -9.36 -4.23 12.57
C PRO A 115 -8.53 -4.07 11.30
N VAL A 116 -7.28 -3.64 11.46
CA VAL A 116 -6.26 -3.62 10.40
C VAL A 116 -5.22 -4.67 10.73
N ILE A 117 -4.91 -5.54 9.78
CA ILE A 117 -3.92 -6.61 9.92
C ILE A 117 -2.81 -6.33 8.91
N SER A 118 -1.68 -5.83 9.41
CA SER A 118 -0.49 -5.55 8.61
C SER A 118 0.35 -6.80 8.45
N ILE A 119 0.76 -7.11 7.23
CA ILE A 119 1.50 -8.32 6.87
C ILE A 119 2.97 -7.99 6.65
N ASP A 120 3.86 -8.71 7.33
CA ASP A 120 5.31 -8.63 7.17
C ASP A 120 5.78 -9.71 6.18
N TYR A 121 5.42 -9.52 4.93
CA TYR A 121 5.75 -10.44 3.86
C TYR A 121 7.26 -10.51 3.61
N ARG A 122 7.76 -11.62 3.08
CA ARG A 122 9.18 -11.82 2.77
C ARG A 122 9.67 -10.76 1.79
N LEU A 123 10.84 -10.18 2.08
CA LEU A 123 11.44 -9.10 1.30
C LEU A 123 12.56 -9.61 0.39
N SER A 124 12.70 -8.90 -0.72
CA SER A 124 13.81 -9.01 -1.66
C SER A 124 15.03 -8.22 -1.14
N PRO A 125 16.26 -8.55 -1.55
CA PRO A 125 16.64 -9.60 -2.49
C PRO A 125 16.72 -11.00 -1.88
N GLU A 126 16.55 -11.16 -0.56
CA GLU A 126 16.65 -12.47 0.11
C GLU A 126 15.57 -13.44 -0.38
N HIS A 127 14.40 -12.90 -0.66
CA HIS A 127 13.23 -13.61 -1.18
C HIS A 127 12.63 -12.84 -2.36
N PRO A 128 13.22 -12.96 -3.57
CA PRO A 128 12.78 -12.20 -4.73
C PRO A 128 11.39 -12.66 -5.22
N PHE A 129 10.90 -12.03 -6.25
CA PHE A 129 9.67 -12.43 -6.94
C PHE A 129 9.61 -13.97 -7.14
N PRO A 130 8.47 -14.63 -6.88
CA PRO A 130 7.18 -14.06 -6.48
C PRO A 130 6.87 -14.13 -4.97
N ALA A 131 7.88 -14.33 -4.11
CA ALA A 131 7.71 -14.62 -2.69
C ALA A 131 6.81 -13.60 -1.93
N PRO A 132 6.93 -12.27 -2.14
CA PRO A 132 6.04 -11.30 -1.52
C PRO A 132 4.56 -11.53 -1.84
N ALA A 133 4.23 -11.80 -3.11
CA ALA A 133 2.86 -12.02 -3.55
C ALA A 133 2.28 -13.33 -2.99
N GLU A 134 3.09 -14.38 -2.93
CA GLU A 134 2.69 -15.68 -2.35
C GLU A 134 2.36 -15.56 -0.87
N ASP A 135 3.16 -14.79 -0.11
CA ASP A 135 2.92 -14.57 1.31
C ASP A 135 1.64 -13.75 1.53
N CYS A 136 1.43 -12.69 0.76
CA CYS A 136 0.23 -11.85 0.89
C CYS A 136 -1.05 -12.63 0.55
N GLU A 137 -1.05 -13.45 -0.50
CA GLU A 137 -2.17 -14.31 -0.82
C GLU A 137 -2.44 -15.34 0.29
N ALA A 138 -1.40 -16.04 0.77
CA ALA A 138 -1.52 -17.04 1.82
C ALA A 138 -2.05 -16.43 3.12
N ALA A 139 -1.49 -15.30 3.55
CA ALA A 139 -1.92 -14.58 4.75
C ALA A 139 -3.39 -14.14 4.64
N THR A 140 -3.80 -13.62 3.49
CA THR A 140 -5.17 -13.16 3.27
C THR A 140 -6.16 -14.32 3.29
N ARG A 141 -5.82 -15.46 2.71
CA ARG A 141 -6.66 -16.68 2.76
C ARG A 141 -6.79 -17.22 4.18
N TRP A 142 -5.70 -17.20 4.95
CA TRP A 142 -5.70 -17.61 6.35
C TRP A 142 -6.59 -16.69 7.19
N ILE A 143 -6.47 -15.38 7.06
CA ILE A 143 -7.32 -14.39 7.74
C ILE A 143 -8.81 -14.60 7.37
N ALA A 144 -9.10 -14.82 6.08
CA ALA A 144 -10.45 -15.08 5.60
C ALA A 144 -11.12 -16.30 6.23
N SER A 145 -10.34 -17.28 6.70
CA SER A 145 -10.85 -18.50 7.34
C SER A 145 -11.24 -18.30 8.81
N SER A 146 -11.00 -17.12 9.39
CA SER A 146 -11.28 -16.81 10.81
C SER A 146 -10.68 -17.83 11.77
N PRO A 147 -9.38 -18.13 11.71
CA PRO A 147 -8.78 -19.11 12.61
C PRO A 147 -8.83 -18.63 14.05
N ALA A 148 -8.86 -19.57 15.01
CA ALA A 148 -9.00 -19.26 16.43
C ALA A 148 -7.89 -18.33 16.95
N GLU A 149 -6.68 -18.49 16.44
CA GLU A 149 -5.50 -17.69 16.78
C GLU A 149 -5.65 -16.21 16.38
N LEU A 150 -6.43 -15.93 15.36
CA LEU A 150 -6.76 -14.57 14.95
C LEU A 150 -7.68 -13.87 15.96
N GLY A 151 -8.56 -14.62 16.63
CA GLY A 151 -9.49 -14.08 17.62
C GLY A 151 -10.55 -13.16 17.04
N LEU A 152 -10.78 -13.18 15.72
CA LEU A 152 -11.77 -12.38 15.00
C LEU A 152 -12.66 -13.30 14.16
N ASN A 153 -13.95 -12.97 14.07
CA ASN A 153 -14.87 -13.61 13.13
C ASN A 153 -15.03 -12.72 11.89
N VAL A 154 -14.27 -13.05 10.85
CA VAL A 154 -14.14 -12.24 9.63
C VAL A 154 -15.32 -12.55 8.70
N THR A 155 -16.04 -11.53 8.26
CA THR A 155 -17.17 -11.66 7.33
C THR A 155 -16.90 -11.09 5.95
N GLY A 156 -15.80 -10.39 5.78
CA GLY A 156 -15.37 -9.80 4.51
C GLY A 156 -13.98 -9.17 4.65
N LEU A 157 -13.33 -8.96 3.54
CA LEU A 157 -11.98 -8.43 3.48
C LEU A 157 -11.96 -7.06 2.80
N ILE A 158 -11.09 -6.20 3.27
CA ILE A 158 -10.62 -5.03 2.53
C ILE A 158 -9.12 -5.27 2.30
N THR A 159 -8.71 -5.40 1.04
CA THR A 159 -7.29 -5.46 0.72
C THR A 159 -6.76 -4.04 0.49
N SER A 160 -5.64 -3.69 1.10
CA SER A 160 -5.04 -2.35 0.96
C SER A 160 -3.53 -2.41 1.06
N GLY A 161 -2.87 -1.44 0.47
CA GLY A 161 -1.44 -1.26 0.54
C GLY A 161 -1.00 -0.13 -0.38
N ASP A 162 0.23 0.33 -0.20
CA ASP A 162 0.78 1.46 -0.91
C ASP A 162 1.96 1.06 -1.80
N SER A 163 2.14 1.70 -2.96
CA SER A 163 3.29 1.47 -3.85
C SER A 163 3.41 -0.02 -4.24
N ALA A 164 4.49 -0.70 -3.85
CA ALA A 164 4.63 -2.15 -3.96
C ALA A 164 3.50 -2.91 -3.23
N GLY A 165 3.08 -2.44 -2.05
CA GLY A 165 1.91 -2.97 -1.35
C GLY A 165 0.60 -2.71 -2.10
N GLY A 166 0.53 -1.63 -2.88
CA GLY A 166 -0.56 -1.37 -3.82
C GLY A 166 -0.61 -2.40 -4.96
N ASN A 167 0.54 -2.82 -5.48
CA ASN A 167 0.63 -3.96 -6.38
C ASN A 167 0.13 -5.23 -5.70
N LEU A 168 0.64 -5.56 -4.49
CA LEU A 168 0.23 -6.73 -3.71
C LEU A 168 -1.28 -6.73 -3.42
N THR A 169 -1.88 -5.56 -3.20
CA THR A 169 -3.34 -5.38 -3.07
C THR A 169 -4.08 -5.86 -4.32
N ILE A 170 -3.63 -5.42 -5.49
CA ILE A 170 -4.25 -5.76 -6.77
C ILE A 170 -4.07 -7.25 -7.07
N VAL A 171 -2.84 -7.75 -7.01
CA VAL A 171 -2.56 -9.14 -7.40
C VAL A 171 -3.15 -10.16 -6.44
N THR A 172 -3.21 -9.86 -5.15
CA THR A 172 -3.96 -10.69 -4.18
C THR A 172 -5.46 -10.67 -4.50
N SER A 173 -6.01 -9.52 -4.84
CA SER A 173 -7.43 -9.42 -5.23
C SER A 173 -7.71 -10.20 -6.52
N MET A 174 -6.82 -10.20 -7.50
CA MET A 174 -6.91 -11.03 -8.71
C MET A 174 -6.88 -12.52 -8.37
N ALA A 175 -5.94 -12.94 -7.51
CA ALA A 175 -5.84 -14.35 -7.08
C ALA A 175 -7.12 -14.82 -6.36
N LEU A 176 -7.71 -13.98 -5.51
CA LEU A 176 -8.94 -14.31 -4.77
C LEU A 176 -10.21 -14.17 -5.64
N ARG A 177 -10.20 -13.34 -6.67
CA ARG A 177 -11.25 -13.33 -7.71
C ARG A 177 -11.27 -14.66 -8.45
N ASP A 178 -10.12 -15.13 -8.89
CA ASP A 178 -9.99 -16.33 -9.72
C ASP A 178 -10.18 -17.61 -8.89
N LYS A 179 -9.75 -17.60 -7.64
CA LYS A 179 -9.95 -18.67 -6.67
C LYS A 179 -10.43 -18.07 -5.34
N PRO A 180 -11.74 -18.01 -5.11
CA PRO A 180 -12.32 -17.36 -3.94
C PRO A 180 -11.79 -17.89 -2.59
N ALA A 181 -11.67 -16.98 -1.60
CA ALA A 181 -11.38 -17.31 -0.21
C ALA A 181 -12.69 -17.65 0.55
N ALA A 182 -12.60 -17.91 1.86
CA ALA A 182 -13.76 -18.25 2.70
C ALA A 182 -14.78 -17.11 2.82
N VAL A 183 -14.32 -15.85 2.69
CA VAL A 183 -15.17 -14.66 2.64
C VAL A 183 -14.74 -13.76 1.48
N PRO A 184 -15.65 -12.90 0.94
CA PRO A 184 -15.35 -12.06 -0.21
C PRO A 184 -14.43 -10.89 0.14
N ILE A 185 -13.73 -10.37 -0.89
CA ILE A 185 -13.15 -9.03 -0.84
C ILE A 185 -14.28 -8.04 -1.14
N LEU A 186 -14.58 -7.17 -0.18
CA LEU A 186 -15.61 -6.14 -0.28
C LEU A 186 -15.12 -4.94 -1.08
N VAL A 187 -13.87 -4.53 -0.85
CA VAL A 187 -13.21 -3.41 -1.52
C VAL A 187 -11.71 -3.70 -1.61
N GLN A 188 -11.10 -3.39 -2.76
CA GLN A 188 -9.65 -3.20 -2.84
C GLN A 188 -9.30 -1.71 -2.78
N PHE A 189 -8.24 -1.37 -2.03
CA PHE A 189 -7.79 0.01 -1.85
C PHE A 189 -6.28 0.13 -2.12
N PRO A 190 -5.83 0.04 -3.37
CA PRO A 190 -4.44 0.31 -3.74
C PRO A 190 -4.14 1.80 -3.71
N ILE A 191 -3.06 2.17 -3.01
CA ILE A 191 -2.59 3.54 -2.81
C ILE A 191 -1.36 3.73 -3.71
N TYR A 192 -1.40 4.66 -4.65
CA TYR A 192 -0.38 4.95 -5.68
C TYR A 192 0.38 3.69 -6.16
N PRO A 193 -0.33 2.66 -6.66
CA PRO A 193 0.23 1.32 -6.89
C PRO A 193 1.23 1.26 -8.04
N VAL A 194 2.19 0.34 -7.94
CA VAL A 194 2.94 -0.17 -9.11
C VAL A 194 2.05 -1.15 -9.86
N VAL A 195 1.84 -0.96 -11.16
CA VAL A 195 0.94 -1.81 -11.94
C VAL A 195 1.54 -2.35 -13.24
N THR A 196 2.75 -1.89 -13.59
CA THR A 196 3.46 -2.31 -14.79
C THR A 196 4.96 -2.13 -14.61
N LEU A 197 5.75 -2.89 -15.36
CA LEU A 197 7.21 -2.74 -15.47
C LEU A 197 7.61 -1.76 -16.59
N ASP A 198 6.67 -1.30 -17.42
CA ASP A 198 6.92 -0.33 -18.46
C ASP A 198 7.33 1.03 -17.86
N PRO A 199 8.53 1.54 -18.16
CA PRO A 199 9.00 2.82 -17.64
C PRO A 199 8.55 4.03 -18.49
N ASP A 200 7.94 3.83 -19.63
CA ASP A 200 7.66 4.92 -20.59
C ASP A 200 6.34 5.66 -20.31
N TRP A 201 6.31 6.35 -19.17
CA TRP A 201 5.19 7.18 -18.76
C TRP A 201 5.59 8.66 -18.64
N PRO A 202 4.70 9.63 -19.02
CA PRO A 202 4.98 11.05 -18.84
C PRO A 202 5.34 11.43 -17.41
N SER A 203 4.65 10.86 -16.40
CA SER A 203 4.94 11.11 -14.98
C SER A 203 6.30 10.58 -14.55
N MET A 204 6.77 9.46 -15.11
CA MET A 204 8.14 8.96 -14.88
C MET A 204 9.17 9.98 -15.31
N ARG A 205 9.04 10.53 -16.51
CA ARG A 205 9.95 11.58 -17.01
C ARG A 205 9.88 12.89 -16.22
N ALA A 206 8.70 13.22 -15.68
CA ALA A 206 8.48 14.49 -14.98
C ALA A 206 8.90 14.45 -13.51
N PHE A 207 8.79 13.31 -12.82
CA PHE A 207 8.88 13.26 -11.35
C PHE A 207 9.87 12.22 -10.80
N SER A 208 10.65 11.53 -11.64
CA SER A 208 11.64 10.55 -11.18
C SER A 208 12.93 11.18 -10.60
N SER A 209 12.95 12.48 -10.36
CA SER A 209 14.06 13.17 -9.72
C SER A 209 13.56 14.31 -8.82
N GLY A 210 14.03 14.35 -7.58
CA GLY A 210 13.73 15.44 -6.64
C GLY A 210 12.39 15.31 -5.89
N TYR A 211 11.58 14.25 -6.13
CA TYR A 211 10.25 14.04 -5.56
C TYR A 211 10.15 12.77 -4.70
N LEU A 212 11.20 12.44 -3.93
CA LEU A 212 11.33 11.31 -3.03
C LEU A 212 11.55 9.98 -3.76
N LEU A 213 10.61 9.49 -4.58
CA LEU A 213 10.80 8.31 -5.40
C LEU A 213 11.58 8.70 -6.66
N THR A 214 12.80 8.16 -6.80
CA THR A 214 13.71 8.51 -7.90
C THR A 214 13.94 7.33 -8.84
N GLU A 215 14.49 7.62 -10.04
CA GLU A 215 14.86 6.60 -11.02
C GLU A 215 15.84 5.60 -10.42
N GLU A 216 16.86 6.08 -9.69
CA GLU A 216 17.86 5.22 -9.05
C GLU A 216 17.24 4.34 -7.95
N GLY A 217 16.32 4.90 -7.15
CA GLY A 217 15.57 4.14 -6.15
C GLY A 217 14.71 3.07 -6.77
N MET A 218 14.02 3.37 -7.87
CA MET A 218 13.21 2.39 -8.61
C MET A 218 14.08 1.31 -9.26
N ALA A 219 15.23 1.65 -9.82
CA ALA A 219 16.19 0.68 -10.37
C ALA A 219 16.69 -0.28 -9.28
N TYR A 220 17.07 0.25 -8.12
CA TYR A 220 17.48 -0.54 -6.95
C TYR A 220 16.40 -1.54 -6.51
N PHE A 221 15.14 -1.12 -6.43
CA PHE A 221 14.02 -1.99 -6.12
C PHE A 221 13.79 -3.04 -7.21
N GLY A 222 13.87 -2.65 -8.47
CA GLY A 222 13.68 -3.56 -9.61
C GLY A 222 14.75 -4.65 -9.66
N GLU A 223 16.00 -4.31 -9.44
CA GLU A 223 17.11 -5.26 -9.37
C GLU A 223 16.94 -6.24 -8.20
N GLY A 224 16.59 -5.72 -7.02
CA GLY A 224 16.37 -6.55 -5.84
C GLY A 224 15.18 -7.48 -5.97
N HIS A 225 14.06 -7.00 -6.47
CA HIS A 225 12.83 -7.78 -6.58
C HIS A 225 12.85 -8.78 -7.74
N ALA A 226 13.55 -8.46 -8.83
CA ALA A 226 13.70 -9.29 -10.01
C ALA A 226 12.35 -9.80 -10.58
N ALA A 227 11.40 -8.88 -10.73
CA ALA A 227 10.08 -9.16 -11.27
C ALA A 227 10.17 -9.77 -12.68
N VAL A 228 9.24 -10.69 -13.00
CA VAL A 228 9.22 -11.40 -14.29
C VAL A 228 8.19 -10.76 -15.22
N PRO A 229 8.60 -10.24 -16.39
CA PRO A 229 7.66 -9.71 -17.39
C PRO A 229 6.65 -10.77 -17.84
N GLY A 230 5.40 -10.34 -18.07
CA GLY A 230 4.32 -11.23 -18.53
C GLY A 230 3.65 -12.06 -17.41
N ASP A 231 4.03 -11.87 -16.16
CA ASP A 231 3.32 -12.42 -15.01
C ASP A 231 2.35 -11.36 -14.43
N TYR A 232 1.09 -11.74 -14.14
CA TYR A 232 0.08 -10.82 -13.60
C TYR A 232 0.49 -10.22 -12.26
N ARG A 233 1.35 -10.90 -11.50
CA ARG A 233 1.85 -10.42 -10.20
C ARG A 233 2.87 -9.30 -10.35
N SER A 234 3.55 -9.23 -11.50
CA SER A 234 4.47 -8.13 -11.84
C SER A 234 3.77 -6.97 -12.54
N GLU A 235 2.87 -7.29 -13.46
CA GLU A 235 2.24 -6.33 -14.38
C GLU A 235 0.72 -6.48 -14.44
N PRO A 236 0.00 -6.30 -13.30
CA PRO A 236 -1.46 -6.52 -13.27
C PRO A 236 -2.23 -5.64 -14.27
N LEU A 237 -1.69 -4.50 -14.69
CA LEU A 237 -2.27 -3.65 -15.71
C LEU A 237 -2.46 -4.39 -17.05
N ASN A 238 -1.62 -5.34 -17.39
CA ASN A 238 -1.65 -6.05 -18.67
C ASN A 238 -2.67 -7.23 -18.70
N PHE A 239 -3.34 -7.50 -17.57
CA PHE A 239 -4.27 -8.63 -17.42
C PHE A 239 -5.73 -8.19 -17.27
N PRO A 240 -6.70 -9.09 -17.52
CA PRO A 240 -8.13 -8.80 -17.39
C PRO A 240 -8.51 -8.35 -15.97
N GLN A 241 -9.38 -7.32 -15.88
CA GLN A 241 -9.86 -6.77 -14.62
C GLN A 241 -11.36 -7.04 -14.38
N GLU A 242 -12.01 -7.78 -15.24
CA GLU A 242 -13.41 -8.18 -15.07
C GLU A 242 -13.57 -8.99 -13.78
N GLY A 243 -14.63 -8.70 -13.04
CA GLY A 243 -14.91 -9.35 -11.75
C GLY A 243 -14.03 -8.92 -10.58
N MET A 244 -13.16 -7.91 -10.75
CA MET A 244 -12.44 -7.31 -9.62
C MET A 244 -13.42 -6.67 -8.63
N PRO A 245 -13.09 -6.66 -7.32
CA PRO A 245 -13.96 -6.03 -6.32
C PRO A 245 -14.08 -4.51 -6.54
N PRO A 246 -15.11 -3.86 -6.00
CA PRO A 246 -15.18 -2.41 -5.92
C PRO A 246 -13.84 -1.82 -5.48
N SER A 247 -13.41 -0.72 -6.10
CA SER A 247 -12.02 -0.26 -6.02
C SER A 247 -11.97 1.21 -5.64
N LEU A 248 -11.25 1.53 -4.56
CA LEU A 248 -10.79 2.88 -4.26
C LEU A 248 -9.32 2.97 -4.64
N VAL A 249 -8.98 3.76 -5.64
CA VAL A 249 -7.58 3.93 -6.09
C VAL A 249 -7.14 5.35 -5.80
N THR A 250 -5.99 5.52 -5.17
CA THR A 250 -5.42 6.86 -4.99
C THR A 250 -4.12 7.02 -5.76
N THR A 251 -3.82 8.26 -6.17
CA THR A 251 -2.56 8.64 -6.80
C THR A 251 -2.05 9.92 -6.18
N ALA A 252 -0.76 10.21 -6.30
CA ALA A 252 -0.19 11.52 -5.95
C ALA A 252 0.16 12.27 -7.25
N SER A 253 -0.04 13.60 -7.28
CA SER A 253 0.15 14.34 -8.52
C SER A 253 1.61 14.52 -8.91
N LEU A 254 2.53 14.47 -7.94
CA LEU A 254 3.99 14.60 -8.10
C LEU A 254 4.69 13.24 -7.94
N ASP A 255 4.17 12.22 -8.60
CA ASP A 255 4.60 10.83 -8.44
C ASP A 255 4.99 10.23 -9.79
N PRO A 256 6.17 9.62 -9.93
CA PRO A 256 6.52 8.87 -11.13
C PRO A 256 5.47 7.83 -11.56
N LEU A 257 4.81 7.19 -10.57
CA LEU A 257 3.84 6.13 -10.80
C LEU A 257 2.41 6.64 -11.09
N ARG A 258 2.19 7.96 -11.09
CA ARG A 258 0.86 8.57 -11.27
C ARG A 258 0.15 8.05 -12.50
N ASP A 259 0.78 8.12 -13.66
CA ASP A 259 0.11 7.85 -14.94
C ASP A 259 -0.23 6.36 -15.11
N GLN A 260 0.60 5.45 -14.61
CA GLN A 260 0.27 4.03 -14.59
C GLN A 260 -0.89 3.73 -13.62
N GLY A 261 -0.96 4.41 -12.47
CA GLY A 261 -2.09 4.33 -11.55
C GLY A 261 -3.39 4.81 -12.19
N LEU A 262 -3.35 5.91 -12.95
CA LEU A 262 -4.50 6.40 -13.73
C LEU A 262 -4.91 5.42 -14.84
N ALA A 263 -3.95 4.80 -15.53
CA ALA A 263 -4.22 3.77 -16.53
C ALA A 263 -4.94 2.55 -15.89
N TYR A 264 -4.56 2.17 -14.67
CA TYR A 264 -5.25 1.11 -13.93
C TYR A 264 -6.71 1.50 -13.60
N VAL A 265 -6.95 2.72 -13.17
CA VAL A 265 -8.32 3.25 -12.93
C VAL A 265 -9.17 3.14 -14.20
N GLU A 266 -8.64 3.56 -15.35
CA GLU A 266 -9.37 3.48 -16.62
C GLU A 266 -9.62 2.04 -17.05
N LYS A 267 -8.68 1.13 -16.82
CA LYS A 267 -8.86 -0.29 -17.10
C LYS A 267 -9.94 -0.94 -16.23
N LEU A 268 -10.02 -0.59 -14.95
CA LEU A 268 -11.11 -1.02 -14.06
C LEU A 268 -12.47 -0.53 -14.57
N LYS A 269 -12.58 0.74 -14.98
CA LYS A 269 -13.83 1.30 -15.56
C LYS A 269 -14.25 0.55 -16.82
N GLN A 270 -13.29 0.29 -17.73
CA GLN A 270 -13.55 -0.46 -18.96
C GLN A 270 -14.02 -1.90 -18.69
N ALA A 271 -13.54 -2.51 -17.62
CA ALA A 271 -13.97 -3.82 -17.15
C ALA A 271 -15.33 -3.80 -16.40
N GLY A 272 -15.99 -2.64 -16.28
CA GLY A 272 -17.26 -2.52 -15.58
C GLY A 272 -17.16 -2.59 -14.05
N VAL A 273 -15.95 -2.43 -13.50
CA VAL A 273 -15.73 -2.42 -12.05
C VAL A 273 -16.15 -1.06 -11.48
N LYS A 274 -16.85 -1.08 -10.34
CA LYS A 274 -17.13 0.14 -9.59
C LYS A 274 -15.81 0.70 -9.03
N VAL A 275 -15.39 1.87 -9.52
CA VAL A 275 -14.13 2.50 -9.11
C VAL A 275 -14.33 3.96 -8.73
N GLN A 276 -13.72 4.35 -7.62
CA GLN A 276 -13.52 5.74 -7.23
C GLN A 276 -12.02 6.04 -7.25
N HIS A 277 -11.63 7.17 -7.85
CA HIS A 277 -10.27 7.65 -7.87
C HIS A 277 -10.16 8.95 -7.07
N ILE A 278 -9.07 9.07 -6.27
CA ILE A 278 -8.73 10.30 -5.54
C ILE A 278 -7.27 10.64 -5.85
N SER A 279 -7.04 11.88 -6.30
CA SER A 279 -5.71 12.43 -6.48
C SER A 279 -5.28 13.21 -5.24
N ALA A 280 -4.10 12.95 -4.70
CA ALA A 280 -3.45 13.81 -3.72
C ALA A 280 -2.72 14.94 -4.45
N ASP A 281 -3.43 16.00 -4.77
CA ASP A 281 -2.90 17.10 -5.56
C ASP A 281 -1.82 17.87 -4.80
N GLY A 282 -0.68 18.13 -5.46
CA GLY A 282 0.49 18.78 -4.90
C GLY A 282 1.28 17.91 -3.91
N ASN A 283 0.99 16.61 -3.85
CA ASN A 283 1.67 15.66 -2.97
C ASN A 283 2.53 14.65 -3.75
N ILE A 284 3.41 13.96 -3.06
CA ILE A 284 4.45 13.06 -3.59
C ILE A 284 4.11 11.59 -3.31
N HIS A 285 4.85 10.68 -3.98
CA HIS A 285 4.85 9.26 -3.65
C HIS A 285 5.22 9.01 -2.18
N GLY A 286 4.67 7.98 -1.53
CA GLY A 286 5.01 7.62 -0.15
C GLY A 286 4.46 8.56 0.93
N HIS A 287 3.61 9.52 0.58
CA HIS A 287 3.13 10.56 1.51
C HIS A 287 2.41 10.02 2.74
N ILE A 288 1.76 8.86 2.69
CA ILE A 288 0.96 8.35 3.83
C ILE A 288 1.77 8.10 5.11
N ASN A 289 3.09 7.94 5.00
CA ASN A 289 4.00 7.63 6.12
C ASN A 289 4.83 8.83 6.58
N ILE A 290 4.48 10.05 6.15
CA ILE A 290 5.25 11.28 6.47
C ILE A 290 4.34 12.40 6.96
N ARG A 291 3.28 12.06 7.70
CA ARG A 291 2.24 12.99 8.18
C ARG A 291 2.73 14.03 9.18
N GLN A 292 3.82 13.76 9.89
CA GLN A 292 4.45 14.75 10.76
C GLN A 292 5.31 15.74 9.97
N ALA A 293 6.06 15.24 9.00
CA ALA A 293 6.92 16.07 8.15
C ALA A 293 6.11 16.87 7.11
N ILE A 294 4.97 16.34 6.67
CA ILE A 294 4.02 17.00 5.76
C ILE A 294 2.61 16.96 6.41
N PRO A 295 2.27 17.95 7.25
CA PRO A 295 1.01 17.92 8.00
C PRO A 295 -0.25 17.90 7.14
N SER A 296 -0.23 18.43 5.92
CA SER A 296 -1.39 18.39 5.00
C SER A 296 -1.78 16.98 4.56
N VAL A 297 -0.89 15.99 4.71
CA VAL A 297 -1.16 14.58 4.40
C VAL A 297 -2.23 13.98 5.30
N GLN A 298 -2.36 14.45 6.54
CA GLN A 298 -3.39 13.93 7.44
C GLN A 298 -4.79 14.09 6.85
N ALA A 299 -5.06 15.23 6.22
CA ALA A 299 -6.35 15.47 5.55
C ALA A 299 -6.57 14.54 4.33
N ASP A 300 -5.51 14.19 3.59
CA ASP A 300 -5.61 13.20 2.50
C ASP A 300 -5.98 11.84 3.05
N VAL A 301 -5.30 11.36 4.11
CA VAL A 301 -5.58 10.07 4.76
C VAL A 301 -7.02 10.02 5.27
N GLU A 302 -7.49 11.07 5.95
CA GLU A 302 -8.88 11.18 6.40
C GLU A 302 -9.87 11.13 5.24
N GLY A 303 -9.56 11.84 4.14
CA GLY A 303 -10.35 11.84 2.91
C GLY A 303 -10.46 10.44 2.28
N TYR A 304 -9.34 9.71 2.21
CA TYR A 304 -9.30 8.33 1.71
C TYR A 304 -10.17 7.39 2.55
N ILE A 305 -10.02 7.45 3.87
CA ILE A 305 -10.77 6.58 4.77
C ILE A 305 -12.27 6.93 4.78
N ASN A 306 -12.63 8.21 4.66
CA ASN A 306 -14.03 8.61 4.51
C ASN A 306 -14.65 8.09 3.20
N ALA A 307 -13.92 8.16 2.07
CA ALA A 307 -14.36 7.58 0.80
C ALA A 307 -14.51 6.06 0.90
N LEU A 308 -13.57 5.38 1.57
CA LEU A 308 -13.64 3.94 1.81
C LEU A 308 -14.86 3.55 2.64
N LYS A 309 -15.20 4.31 3.71
CA LYS A 309 -16.41 4.06 4.50
C LYS A 309 -17.68 4.17 3.69
N ILE A 310 -17.78 5.18 2.82
CA ILE A 310 -18.92 5.35 1.92
C ILE A 310 -19.04 4.14 1.00
N MET A 311 -17.94 3.74 0.36
CA MET A 311 -17.92 2.58 -0.53
C MET A 311 -18.29 1.28 0.19
N LEU A 312 -17.80 1.06 1.41
CA LEU A 312 -18.15 -0.10 2.23
C LEU A 312 -19.63 -0.14 2.59
N ALA A 313 -20.24 0.99 2.93
CA ALA A 313 -21.68 1.08 3.23
C ALA A 313 -22.56 0.69 2.03
N GLU A 314 -22.08 0.90 0.80
CA GLU A 314 -22.80 0.56 -0.41
C GLU A 314 -22.68 -0.92 -0.82
N VAL A 315 -21.61 -1.62 -0.38
CA VAL A 315 -21.34 -3.02 -0.74
C VAL A 315 -21.62 -4.00 0.40
N SER A 316 -21.72 -3.52 1.64
CA SER A 316 -22.15 -4.33 2.76
C SER A 316 -23.69 -4.33 2.81
N PRO A 317 -24.36 -5.50 2.73
CA PRO A 317 -25.80 -5.54 2.97
C PRO A 317 -26.08 -4.93 4.33
N ALA A 318 -27.12 -4.09 4.41
CA ALA A 318 -27.63 -3.64 5.70
C ALA A 318 -27.92 -4.87 6.58
N ALA A 319 -27.32 -4.90 7.77
CA ALA A 319 -27.52 -5.95 8.76
C ALA A 319 -28.96 -5.96 9.27
#